data_a21f664d6b0009fa6c024a3b169ea39b
#
_entry.id   a21f664d6b0009fa6c024a3b169ea39b
#
_cell.length_a   1.000
_cell.length_b   1.000
_cell.length_c   1.000
_cell.angle_alpha   90.00
_cell.angle_beta   90.00
_cell.angle_gamma   90.00
#
_symmetry.space_group_name_H-M   'P 1'
#
loop_
_entity.id
_entity.type
_entity.pdbx_description
1 polymer ?
#
loop_
_entity_poly.entity_id
_entity_poly.type
_entity_poly.pdbx_seq_one_letter_code
_entity_poly.pdbx_strand_id
1 'polypeptide(L)'
;MSRIFPFFARTLVCGLFLLLPLISANAQFRATLQGTVADSTGALVPDATVTLTNKETGAKQTTQTSGDGFYRITGLPPGNYSLTVEKTGFKKQSLENVVISAEDT
;
A
#
# COMPACT_ATOMS: atom_id res chain seq x y z
N MET A 1 0.96 22.87 -53.76
CA MET A 1 1.04 21.40 -53.58
C MET A 1 1.83 21.03 -52.33
N SER A 2 3.04 21.50 -52.24
CA SER A 2 3.90 21.10 -51.15
C SER A 2 3.41 21.57 -49.79
N ARG A 3 2.58 22.56 -49.73
CA ARG A 3 2.10 23.06 -48.45
C ARG A 3 1.08 22.18 -47.80
N ILE A 4 0.59 21.18 -48.48
CA ILE A 4 -0.36 20.26 -47.91
C ILE A 4 0.33 19.29 -46.94
N PHE A 5 1.56 18.93 -47.21
CA PHE A 5 2.29 17.99 -46.37
C PHE A 5 2.47 18.45 -44.92
N PRO A 6 2.77 19.71 -44.69
CA PRO A 6 2.92 20.15 -43.30
C PRO A 6 1.65 19.97 -42.48
N PHE A 7 0.50 20.07 -43.10
CA PHE A 7 -0.74 19.89 -42.37
C PHE A 7 -0.93 18.48 -41.87
N PHE A 8 -0.58 17.50 -42.69
CA PHE A 8 -0.69 16.12 -42.28
C PHE A 8 0.24 15.80 -41.13
N ALA A 9 1.43 16.33 -41.15
CA ALA A 9 2.39 16.10 -40.09
C ALA A 9 1.87 16.64 -38.77
N ARG A 10 1.27 17.79 -38.79
CA ARG A 10 0.72 18.38 -37.58
C ARG A 10 -0.42 17.54 -37.00
N THR A 11 -1.25 17.05 -37.85
CA THR A 11 -2.38 16.23 -37.40
C THR A 11 -1.91 14.98 -36.69
N LEU A 12 -0.88 14.35 -37.19
CA LEU A 12 -0.33 13.17 -36.57
C LEU A 12 0.24 13.46 -35.19
N VAL A 13 0.95 14.55 -35.07
CA VAL A 13 1.53 14.94 -33.79
C VAL A 13 0.45 15.20 -32.75
N CYS A 14 -0.63 15.85 -33.14
CA CYS A 14 -1.72 16.08 -32.22
C CYS A 14 -2.36 14.78 -31.74
N GLY A 15 -2.46 13.81 -32.64
CA GLY A 15 -3.03 12.52 -32.27
C GLY A 15 -2.22 11.82 -31.22
N LEU A 16 -0.90 11.86 -31.34
CA LEU A 16 -0.02 11.26 -30.35
C LEU A 16 -0.16 11.95 -29.00
N PHE A 17 -0.28 13.24 -29.01
CA PHE A 17 -0.41 14.02 -27.79
C PHE A 17 -1.63 13.61 -26.97
N LEU A 18 -2.72 13.34 -27.65
CA LEU A 18 -3.96 12.99 -26.97
C LEU A 18 -3.92 11.67 -26.23
N LEU A 19 -3.03 10.77 -26.64
CA LEU A 19 -2.92 9.48 -26.00
C LEU A 19 -2.16 9.52 -24.68
N LEU A 20 -1.26 10.45 -24.51
CA LEU A 20 -0.43 10.53 -23.32
C LEU A 20 -1.22 10.77 -22.01
N PRO A 21 -2.18 11.68 -21.98
CA PRO A 21 -2.93 11.93 -20.75
C PRO A 21 -3.71 10.73 -20.25
N LEU A 22 -4.12 9.85 -21.13
CA LEU A 22 -4.89 8.68 -20.73
C LEU A 22 -4.08 7.71 -19.89
N ILE A 23 -2.78 7.61 -20.14
CA ILE A 23 -1.92 6.72 -19.38
C ILE A 23 -1.73 7.22 -17.96
N SER A 24 -1.63 8.51 -17.77
CA SER A 24 -1.39 9.09 -16.45
C SER A 24 -2.63 9.17 -15.58
N ALA A 25 -3.79 8.82 -16.11
CA ALA A 25 -5.04 8.94 -15.36
C ALA A 25 -5.24 7.83 -14.35
N ASN A 26 -4.41 6.80 -14.34
CA ASN A 26 -4.58 5.64 -13.47
C ASN A 26 -3.80 5.80 -12.17
N ALA A 27 -4.10 6.82 -11.41
CA ALA A 27 -3.50 6.99 -10.11
C ALA A 27 -4.05 5.92 -9.17
N GLN A 28 -3.17 5.25 -8.47
CA GLN A 28 -3.56 4.17 -7.58
C GLN A 28 -3.66 4.67 -6.16
N PHE A 29 -4.68 4.21 -5.47
CA PHE A 29 -4.87 4.52 -4.07
C PHE A 29 -3.98 3.62 -3.22
N ARG A 30 -3.30 4.21 -2.25
CA ARG A 30 -2.45 3.48 -1.30
C ARG A 30 -2.75 3.97 0.10
N ALA A 31 -2.84 3.03 1.02
CA ALA A 31 -3.17 3.32 2.40
C ALA A 31 -1.99 3.04 3.32
N THR A 32 -2.08 3.52 4.54
CA THR A 32 -1.11 3.28 5.59
C THR A 32 -1.81 2.63 6.77
N LEU A 33 -1.22 1.56 7.28
CA LEU A 33 -1.67 0.94 8.53
C LEU A 33 -0.64 1.21 9.60
N GLN A 34 -1.09 1.71 10.75
CA GLN A 34 -0.19 1.99 11.86
C GLN A 34 -0.88 1.71 13.18
N GLY A 35 -0.08 1.45 14.19
CA GLY A 35 -0.60 1.16 15.50
C GLY A 35 0.51 0.89 16.49
N THR A 36 0.14 0.41 17.67
CA THR A 36 1.09 0.03 18.70
C THR A 36 0.81 -1.39 19.15
N VAL A 37 1.86 -2.06 19.63
CA VAL A 37 1.76 -3.40 20.18
C VAL A 37 1.99 -3.31 21.67
N ALA A 38 1.06 -3.89 22.45
CA ALA A 38 1.15 -3.92 23.90
C ALA A 38 0.88 -5.34 24.37
N ASP A 39 1.48 -5.70 25.53
CA ASP A 39 1.22 -7.00 26.12
C ASP A 39 -0.04 -6.96 26.99
N SER A 40 -0.34 -8.07 27.68
CA SER A 40 -1.55 -8.17 28.47
C SER A 40 -1.58 -7.24 29.67
N THR A 41 -0.43 -6.71 30.09
CA THR A 41 -0.36 -5.75 31.19
C THR A 41 -0.44 -4.31 30.69
N GLY A 42 -0.49 -4.09 29.37
CA GLY A 42 -0.51 -2.77 28.79
C GLY A 42 0.86 -2.20 28.48
N ALA A 43 1.93 -2.94 28.74
CA ALA A 43 3.27 -2.47 28.44
C ALA A 43 3.55 -2.57 26.96
N LEU A 44 4.19 -1.54 26.39
CA LEU A 44 4.50 -1.52 24.96
C LEU A 44 5.61 -2.52 24.66
N VAL A 45 5.52 -3.14 23.49
CA VAL A 45 6.42 -4.23 23.09
C VAL A 45 7.31 -3.77 21.95
N PRO A 46 8.59 -3.47 22.22
CA PRO A 46 9.52 -3.11 21.15
C PRO A 46 10.04 -4.33 20.43
N ASP A 47 10.52 -4.11 19.21
CA ASP A 47 11.18 -5.14 18.39
C ASP A 47 10.33 -6.37 18.12
N ALA A 48 9.02 -6.20 18.10
CA ALA A 48 8.12 -7.25 17.67
C ALA A 48 8.03 -7.25 16.14
N THR A 49 7.92 -8.43 15.57
CA THR A 49 7.77 -8.57 14.12
C THR A 49 6.27 -8.52 13.77
N VAL A 50 5.91 -7.58 12.93
CA VAL A 50 4.54 -7.39 12.48
C VAL A 50 4.47 -7.76 11.01
N THR A 51 3.65 -8.74 10.68
CA THR A 51 3.49 -9.22 9.31
C THR A 51 2.05 -9.00 8.87
N LEU A 52 1.90 -8.32 7.74
CA LEU A 52 0.59 -8.08 7.14
C LEU A 52 0.50 -8.90 5.86
N THR A 53 -0.51 -9.75 5.75
CA THR A 53 -0.69 -10.63 4.60
C THR A 53 -1.99 -10.28 3.89
N ASN A 54 -1.88 -10.03 2.59
CA ASN A 54 -3.05 -9.83 1.75
C ASN A 54 -3.71 -11.19 1.52
N LYS A 55 -4.97 -11.32 1.96
CA LYS A 55 -5.66 -12.62 1.92
C LYS A 55 -6.03 -13.02 0.50
N GLU A 56 -6.11 -12.07 -0.43
CA GLU A 56 -6.48 -12.37 -1.80
C GLU A 56 -5.29 -12.73 -2.67
N THR A 57 -4.15 -12.12 -2.42
CA THR A 57 -2.96 -12.33 -3.26
C THR A 57 -1.87 -13.11 -2.57
N GLY A 58 -1.90 -13.20 -1.24
CA GLY A 58 -0.83 -13.82 -0.47
C GLY A 58 0.38 -12.94 -0.27
N ALA A 59 0.36 -11.71 -0.76
CA ALA A 59 1.48 -10.79 -0.61
C ALA A 59 1.66 -10.42 0.86
N LYS A 60 2.93 -10.36 1.30
CA LYS A 60 3.26 -10.07 2.69
C LYS A 60 4.15 -8.86 2.81
N GLN A 61 3.91 -8.07 3.84
CA GLN A 61 4.79 -6.99 4.24
C GLN A 61 5.12 -7.14 5.70
N THR A 62 6.40 -6.97 6.05
CA THR A 62 6.87 -7.19 7.40
C THR A 62 7.58 -5.93 7.91
N THR A 63 7.33 -5.58 9.16
CA THR A 63 8.03 -4.49 9.82
C THR A 63 8.25 -4.87 11.27
N GLN A 64 9.00 -4.05 11.98
CA GLN A 64 9.26 -4.27 13.40
C GLN A 64 8.80 -3.06 14.19
N THR A 65 8.34 -3.29 15.42
CA THR A 65 7.95 -2.19 16.28
C THR A 65 9.17 -1.43 16.78
N SER A 66 8.99 -0.13 16.95
CA SER A 66 10.01 0.75 17.49
C SER A 66 10.15 0.54 19.00
N GLY A 67 11.04 1.32 19.63
CA GLY A 67 11.20 1.27 21.07
C GLY A 67 9.92 1.57 21.84
N ASP A 68 8.98 2.27 21.22
CA ASP A 68 7.69 2.58 21.80
C ASP A 68 6.60 1.60 21.40
N GLY A 69 6.96 0.48 20.78
CA GLY A 69 5.99 -0.50 20.34
C GLY A 69 5.17 -0.07 19.13
N PHE A 70 5.58 0.96 18.44
CA PHE A 70 4.86 1.52 17.30
C PHE A 70 5.28 0.85 16.01
N TYR A 71 4.32 0.58 15.13
CA TYR A 71 4.60 0.07 13.80
C TYR A 71 3.84 0.87 12.75
N ARG A 72 4.36 0.84 11.53
CA ARG A 72 3.74 1.53 10.41
C ARG A 72 4.06 0.79 9.11
N ILE A 73 3.03 0.50 8.34
CA ILE A 73 3.16 -0.16 7.04
C ILE A 73 2.47 0.72 6.01
N THR A 74 3.20 1.12 4.98
CA THR A 74 2.72 2.06 3.98
C THR A 74 2.56 1.39 2.63
N GLY A 75 1.91 2.10 1.72
CA GLY A 75 1.79 1.65 0.33
C GLY A 75 0.86 0.46 0.15
N LEU A 76 -0.19 0.37 0.95
CA LEU A 76 -1.10 -0.76 0.92
C LEU A 76 -2.25 -0.54 -0.05
N PRO A 77 -2.45 -1.44 -1.01
CA PRO A 77 -3.67 -1.39 -1.82
C PRO A 77 -4.87 -1.79 -0.96
N PRO A 78 -6.06 -1.33 -1.32
CA PRO A 78 -7.27 -1.74 -0.61
C PRO A 78 -7.44 -3.25 -0.70
N GLY A 79 -7.97 -3.84 0.36
CA GLY A 79 -8.20 -5.27 0.38
C GLY A 79 -8.41 -5.79 1.79
N ASN A 80 -8.47 -7.09 1.88
CA ASN A 80 -8.67 -7.80 3.15
C ASN A 80 -7.36 -8.45 3.55
N TYR A 81 -6.91 -8.18 4.77
CA TYR A 81 -5.59 -8.58 5.25
C TYR A 81 -5.69 -9.34 6.56
N SER A 82 -4.64 -10.08 6.87
CA SER A 82 -4.43 -10.60 8.21
C SER A 82 -3.16 -10.00 8.78
N LEU A 83 -3.18 -9.72 10.07
CA LEU A 83 -2.05 -9.11 10.78
C LEU A 83 -1.55 -10.08 11.83
N THR A 84 -0.26 -10.34 11.83
CA THR A 84 0.37 -11.24 12.79
C THR A 84 1.49 -10.52 13.50
N VAL A 85 1.56 -10.69 14.82
CA VAL A 85 2.59 -10.09 15.66
C VAL A 85 3.31 -11.20 16.41
N GLU A 86 4.64 -11.21 16.31
CA GLU A 86 5.47 -12.22 16.96
C GLU A 86 6.67 -11.57 17.63
N LYS A 87 7.03 -12.13 18.77
CA LYS A 87 8.28 -11.77 19.43
C LYS A 87 8.73 -12.93 20.30
N THR A 88 10.03 -13.19 20.34
CA THR A 88 10.60 -14.25 21.17
C THR A 88 10.20 -14.03 22.62
N GLY A 89 9.67 -15.09 23.24
CA GLY A 89 9.21 -15.03 24.62
C GLY A 89 7.77 -14.59 24.76
N PHE A 90 7.10 -14.23 23.67
CA PHE A 90 5.71 -13.83 23.70
C PHE A 90 4.89 -14.75 22.81
N LYS A 91 3.61 -14.84 23.12
CA LYS A 91 2.70 -15.64 22.34
C LYS A 91 2.37 -14.92 21.04
N LYS A 92 2.38 -15.66 19.93
CA LYS A 92 2.00 -15.11 18.63
C LYS A 92 0.54 -14.68 18.65
N GLN A 93 0.28 -13.50 18.15
CA GLN A 93 -1.06 -12.94 18.03
C GLN A 93 -1.43 -12.76 16.57
N SER A 94 -2.66 -13.05 16.22
CA SER A 94 -3.17 -12.89 14.86
C SER A 94 -4.47 -12.12 14.89
N LEU A 95 -4.61 -11.21 13.95
CA LEU A 95 -5.83 -10.45 13.76
C LEU A 95 -6.32 -10.72 12.35
N GLU A 96 -7.44 -11.42 12.23
CA GLU A 96 -8.03 -11.71 10.92
C GLU A 96 -8.97 -10.60 10.50
N ASN A 97 -9.18 -10.51 9.19
CA ASN A 97 -10.18 -9.60 8.64
C ASN A 97 -9.85 -8.12 8.88
N VAL A 98 -8.60 -7.76 8.68
CA VAL A 98 -8.21 -6.35 8.68
C VAL A 98 -8.57 -5.79 7.31
N VAL A 99 -9.60 -4.94 7.28
CA VAL A 99 -10.10 -4.40 6.03
C VAL A 99 -9.49 -3.03 5.80
N ILE A 100 -8.82 -2.89 4.66
CA ILE A 100 -8.25 -1.60 4.24
C ILE A 100 -9.04 -1.15 3.03
N SER A 101 -9.68 0.02 3.16
CA SER A 101 -10.53 0.53 2.10
C SER A 101 -9.97 1.84 1.56
N ALA A 102 -10.44 2.21 0.38
CA ALA A 102 -10.00 3.43 -0.26
C ALA A 102 -10.41 4.70 0.50
N GLU A 103 -11.35 4.57 1.43
CA GLU A 103 -11.84 5.70 2.20
C GLU A 103 -11.12 5.89 3.52
N ASP A 104 -10.30 4.94 3.91
CA ASP A 104 -9.56 5.02 5.17
C ASP A 104 -8.31 5.86 4.99
N THR A 105 -8.29 7.00 5.60
CA THR A 105 -7.15 7.91 5.52
C THR A 105 -6.52 8.17 6.88
#